data_6c20a418359bba49223e1bdbdd61cc74
#
_entry.id   6c20a418359bba49223e1bdbdd61cc74
#
_cell.length_a   1.000
_cell.length_b   1.000
_cell.length_c   1.000
_cell.angle_alpha   90.00
_cell.angle_beta   90.00
_cell.angle_gamma   90.00
#
_symmetry.space_group_name_H-M   'P 1'
#
loop_
_entity.id
_entity.type
_entity.pdbx_description
1 polymer ?
#
loop_
_entity_poly.entity_id
_entity_poly.type
_entity_poly.pdbx_seq_one_letter_code
_entity_poly.pdbx_strand_id
1 'polypeptide(L)'
;ADKQTFGLRTDSLKKEVRQRLGIDAMLAQCVKSEAILSKTRKFDGYTVQNFALETLPGLYVCGSIYTPQSKGKHALIICPNGHFGGGRYREDQQQRMGTLARMGAICVDYDLFGWGESILQVGSAAHRSSAAHTIQAMNGLLILDYMLASRKDIDTGRIGANGGSGGGTHTVLLSVLDDRFTASAPVVSLASHFDGGCPCESGMPIQLSAGGTCNAELAATFAPLPQLIVSDGGDWTASVPTLEFPYLQRIYGFYHAKDKVTNVHLPNEKHDFGPNKRNAVYDFFADVFHLDKKKLDESKVTIEPEAAMYSFGEKGELLPEGAIRSFDKVAAYFDKKVFARLNSDTSLEKKAMDWVASLNLNDERKA
;
A
#
# COMPACT_ATOMS: atom_id res chain seq x y z
N ALA A 1 12.48 -25.40 6.51
CA ALA A 1 11.90 -25.01 5.22
C ALA A 1 13.01 -24.87 4.19
N ASP A 2 12.73 -25.17 2.98
CA ASP A 2 13.56 -24.98 1.80
C ASP A 2 12.79 -24.17 0.74
N LYS A 3 13.42 -23.95 -0.43
CA LYS A 3 12.82 -23.19 -1.54
C LYS A 3 11.46 -23.76 -1.97
N GLN A 4 11.35 -25.08 -2.09
CA GLN A 4 10.13 -25.72 -2.58
C GLN A 4 9.00 -25.57 -1.57
N THR A 5 9.26 -25.88 -0.30
CA THR A 5 8.28 -25.75 0.78
C THR A 5 7.81 -24.30 0.93
N PHE A 6 8.75 -23.32 0.86
CA PHE A 6 8.37 -21.92 0.95
C PHE A 6 7.63 -21.43 -0.29
N GLY A 7 7.93 -21.95 -1.48
CA GLY A 7 7.17 -21.63 -2.69
C GLY A 7 5.68 -22.05 -2.57
N LEU A 8 5.42 -23.28 -2.13
CA LEU A 8 4.04 -23.74 -1.89
C LEU A 8 3.32 -22.89 -0.82
N ARG A 9 4.06 -22.49 0.21
CA ARG A 9 3.54 -21.59 1.25
C ARG A 9 3.19 -20.22 0.68
N THR A 10 4.04 -19.64 -0.18
CA THR A 10 3.81 -18.37 -0.86
C THR A 10 2.54 -18.42 -1.72
N ASP A 11 2.37 -19.47 -2.52
CA ASP A 11 1.18 -19.63 -3.37
C ASP A 11 -0.11 -19.70 -2.54
N SER A 12 -0.05 -20.46 -1.43
CA SER A 12 -1.19 -20.53 -0.49
C SER A 12 -1.49 -19.17 0.15
N LEU A 13 -0.47 -18.45 0.61
CA LEU A 13 -0.62 -17.12 1.22
C LEU A 13 -1.23 -16.11 0.23
N LYS A 14 -0.66 -15.99 -0.98
CA LYS A 14 -1.18 -15.08 -2.01
C LYS A 14 -2.64 -15.37 -2.33
N LYS A 15 -2.98 -16.64 -2.52
CA LYS A 15 -4.36 -17.07 -2.80
C LYS A 15 -5.30 -16.73 -1.65
N GLU A 16 -4.95 -17.09 -0.42
CA GLU A 16 -5.84 -16.92 0.73
C GLU A 16 -5.96 -15.44 1.15
N VAL A 17 -4.90 -14.64 1.05
CA VAL A 17 -4.98 -13.19 1.29
C VAL A 17 -6.00 -12.55 0.32
N ARG A 18 -5.96 -12.90 -0.97
CA ARG A 18 -6.96 -12.43 -1.95
C ARG A 18 -8.38 -12.85 -1.58
N GLN A 19 -8.56 -14.10 -1.17
CA GLN A 19 -9.87 -14.65 -0.76
C GLN A 19 -10.40 -13.95 0.50
N ARG A 20 -9.56 -13.78 1.52
CA ARG A 20 -9.96 -13.18 2.80
C ARG A 20 -10.28 -11.70 2.70
N LEU A 21 -9.58 -10.97 1.84
CA LEU A 21 -9.94 -9.60 1.49
C LEU A 21 -11.19 -9.53 0.59
N GLY A 22 -11.59 -10.62 -0.04
CA GLY A 22 -12.63 -10.59 -1.06
C GLY A 22 -12.26 -9.74 -2.27
N ILE A 23 -10.94 -9.58 -2.54
CA ILE A 23 -10.44 -8.61 -3.51
C ILE A 23 -10.94 -8.89 -4.93
N ASP A 24 -10.98 -10.15 -5.34
CA ASP A 24 -11.42 -10.52 -6.69
C ASP A 24 -12.92 -10.25 -6.91
N ALA A 25 -13.73 -10.45 -5.86
CA ALA A 25 -15.16 -10.13 -5.90
C ALA A 25 -15.41 -8.62 -5.94
N MET A 26 -14.53 -7.83 -5.30
CA MET A 26 -14.62 -6.37 -5.36
C MET A 26 -14.13 -5.84 -6.71
N LEU A 27 -12.99 -6.31 -7.22
CA LEU A 27 -12.48 -5.95 -8.54
C LEU A 27 -13.47 -6.26 -9.67
N ALA A 28 -14.26 -7.32 -9.55
CA ALA A 28 -15.31 -7.64 -10.52
C ALA A 28 -16.48 -6.65 -10.53
N GLN A 29 -16.58 -5.78 -9.53
CA GLN A 29 -17.62 -4.73 -9.43
C GLN A 29 -17.08 -3.34 -9.81
N CYS A 30 -15.75 -3.22 -10.03
CA CYS A 30 -15.12 -1.97 -10.36
C CYS A 30 -15.47 -1.50 -11.77
N VAL A 31 -15.50 -0.21 -11.92
CA VAL A 31 -15.68 0.43 -13.23
C VAL A 31 -14.33 0.66 -13.89
N LYS A 32 -14.32 0.64 -15.22
CA LYS A 32 -13.18 1.09 -16.01
C LYS A 32 -13.52 2.48 -16.51
N SER A 33 -12.98 3.49 -15.86
CA SER A 33 -13.22 4.89 -16.19
C SER A 33 -11.91 5.62 -16.48
N GLU A 34 -12.01 6.69 -17.26
CA GLU A 34 -10.93 7.67 -17.35
C GLU A 34 -10.87 8.45 -16.02
N ALA A 35 -9.67 8.75 -15.54
CA ALA A 35 -9.53 9.58 -14.35
C ALA A 35 -9.88 11.05 -14.67
N ILE A 36 -10.51 11.70 -13.73
CA ILE A 36 -10.66 13.14 -13.73
C ILE A 36 -9.29 13.72 -13.36
N LEU A 37 -8.70 14.50 -14.26
CA LEU A 37 -7.36 15.05 -14.09
C LEU A 37 -7.42 16.58 -13.92
N SER A 38 -6.66 17.12 -12.97
CA SER A 38 -6.41 18.55 -12.87
C SER A 38 -5.54 19.06 -14.02
N LYS A 39 -5.43 20.38 -14.16
CA LYS A 39 -4.42 21.00 -15.03
C LYS A 39 -3.02 20.56 -14.57
N THR A 40 -2.14 20.30 -15.54
CA THR A 40 -0.74 19.98 -15.26
C THR A 40 -0.01 21.20 -14.71
N ARG A 41 0.58 21.08 -13.54
CA ARG A 41 1.47 22.06 -12.92
C ARG A 41 2.91 21.67 -13.19
N LYS A 42 3.77 22.63 -13.55
CA LYS A 42 5.16 22.40 -13.94
C LYS A 42 6.11 22.96 -12.88
N PHE A 43 7.09 22.15 -12.52
CA PHE A 43 8.11 22.49 -11.52
C PHE A 43 9.51 22.16 -12.06
N ASP A 44 10.55 22.34 -11.26
CA ASP A 44 11.93 22.07 -11.64
C ASP A 44 12.16 20.55 -11.85
N GLY A 45 12.14 20.13 -13.10
CA GLY A 45 12.43 18.74 -13.53
C GLY A 45 11.25 17.77 -13.45
N TYR A 46 10.06 18.20 -13.00
CA TYR A 46 8.87 17.35 -12.91
C TYR A 46 7.57 18.14 -13.12
N THR A 47 6.48 17.41 -13.27
CA THR A 47 5.11 17.96 -13.31
C THR A 47 4.23 17.24 -12.30
N VAL A 48 3.15 17.90 -11.86
CA VAL A 48 2.13 17.32 -10.98
C VAL A 48 0.74 17.47 -11.59
N GLN A 49 -0.06 16.42 -11.52
CA GLN A 49 -1.50 16.44 -11.77
C GLN A 49 -2.21 15.75 -10.62
N ASN A 50 -3.25 16.37 -10.08
CA ASN A 50 -4.17 15.65 -9.21
C ASN A 50 -5.07 14.78 -10.07
N PHE A 51 -5.50 13.64 -9.52
CA PHE A 51 -6.43 12.76 -10.18
C PHE A 51 -7.54 12.32 -9.23
N ALA A 52 -8.69 12.00 -9.79
CA ALA A 52 -9.72 11.23 -9.12
C ALA A 52 -10.12 10.08 -10.05
N LEU A 53 -9.92 8.86 -9.60
CA LEU A 53 -10.24 7.64 -10.33
C LEU A 53 -11.48 6.99 -9.72
N GLU A 54 -12.52 6.80 -10.53
CA GLU A 54 -13.69 6.05 -10.11
C GLU A 54 -13.34 4.57 -9.99
N THR A 55 -13.54 3.99 -8.81
CA THR A 55 -13.16 2.61 -8.51
C THR A 55 -14.39 1.70 -8.44
N LEU A 56 -15.36 2.03 -7.61
CA LEU A 56 -16.70 1.44 -7.67
C LEU A 56 -17.66 2.49 -8.22
N PRO A 57 -18.84 2.12 -8.76
CA PRO A 57 -19.79 3.10 -9.27
C PRO A 57 -20.06 4.23 -8.27
N GLY A 58 -19.63 5.44 -8.62
CA GLY A 58 -19.73 6.64 -7.80
C GLY A 58 -18.71 6.78 -6.66
N LEU A 59 -17.81 5.82 -6.43
CA LEU A 59 -16.73 5.93 -5.45
C LEU A 59 -15.41 6.27 -6.14
N TYR A 60 -14.75 7.31 -5.67
CA TYR A 60 -13.50 7.81 -6.23
C TYR A 60 -12.34 7.69 -5.23
N VAL A 61 -11.17 7.32 -5.73
CA VAL A 61 -9.90 7.52 -5.02
C VAL A 61 -9.19 8.74 -5.61
N CYS A 62 -8.78 9.66 -4.74
CA CYS A 62 -8.05 10.87 -5.11
C CYS A 62 -6.56 10.73 -4.82
N GLY A 63 -5.75 11.41 -5.62
CA GLY A 63 -4.31 11.38 -5.46
C GLY A 63 -3.59 12.39 -6.35
N SER A 64 -2.27 12.27 -6.42
CA SER A 64 -1.39 13.11 -7.24
C SER A 64 -0.40 12.27 -8.03
N ILE A 65 -0.25 12.60 -9.31
CA ILE A 65 0.71 11.97 -10.22
C ILE A 65 1.86 12.94 -10.42
N TYR A 66 3.05 12.55 -10.00
CA TYR A 66 4.31 13.25 -10.22
C TYR A 66 5.02 12.62 -11.41
N THR A 67 5.29 13.40 -12.46
CA THR A 67 5.85 12.89 -13.71
C THR A 67 7.18 13.57 -14.03
N PRO A 68 8.24 12.82 -14.37
CA PRO A 68 9.50 13.39 -14.83
C PRO A 68 9.32 14.23 -16.10
N GLN A 69 10.12 15.28 -16.26
CA GLN A 69 10.19 16.03 -17.53
C GLN A 69 11.20 15.43 -18.52
N SER A 70 11.95 14.42 -18.12
CA SER A 70 12.84 13.68 -19.02
C SER A 70 12.04 12.87 -20.06
N LYS A 71 12.69 12.61 -21.21
CA LYS A 71 12.09 11.79 -22.27
C LYS A 71 12.39 10.30 -22.04
N GLY A 72 11.56 9.44 -22.61
CA GLY A 72 11.77 8.00 -22.61
C GLY A 72 10.78 7.26 -21.71
N LYS A 73 11.14 6.03 -21.38
CA LYS A 73 10.34 5.20 -20.45
C LYS A 73 10.83 5.38 -19.01
N HIS A 74 9.88 5.46 -18.09
CA HIS A 74 10.10 5.73 -16.68
C HIS A 74 9.69 4.55 -15.81
N ALA A 75 10.36 4.36 -14.70
CA ALA A 75 9.85 3.52 -13.64
C ALA A 75 8.53 4.10 -13.09
N LEU A 76 7.63 3.24 -12.62
CA LEU A 76 6.42 3.63 -11.92
C LEU A 76 6.53 3.23 -10.44
N ILE A 77 6.24 4.15 -9.52
CA ILE A 77 6.21 3.87 -8.08
C ILE A 77 4.81 4.22 -7.54
N ILE A 78 4.09 3.22 -7.06
CA ILE A 78 2.79 3.37 -6.39
C ILE A 78 3.07 3.63 -4.92
N CYS A 79 2.55 4.74 -4.40
CA CYS A 79 2.90 5.27 -3.08
C CYS A 79 1.68 5.40 -2.17
N PRO A 80 1.21 4.30 -1.55
CA PRO A 80 0.13 4.39 -0.56
C PRO A 80 0.54 5.27 0.62
N ASN A 81 -0.36 6.12 1.07
CA ASN A 81 -0.15 6.96 2.25
C ASN A 81 -0.31 6.20 3.56
N GLY A 82 0.40 6.66 4.60
CA GLY A 82 0.20 6.23 5.99
C GLY A 82 -0.72 7.17 6.77
N HIS A 83 -0.93 6.86 8.05
CA HIS A 83 -1.79 7.63 8.96
C HIS A 83 -1.11 8.89 9.54
N PHE A 84 -0.25 9.49 8.78
CA PHE A 84 0.36 10.74 9.17
C PHE A 84 -0.62 11.89 8.93
N GLY A 85 -0.74 12.82 9.88
CA GLY A 85 -1.60 13.99 9.74
C GLY A 85 -1.27 14.78 8.46
N GLY A 86 -2.29 15.23 7.72
CA GLY A 86 -2.13 15.94 6.46
C GLY A 86 -1.94 15.04 5.23
N GLY A 87 -1.80 13.70 5.39
CA GLY A 87 -1.76 12.75 4.28
C GLY A 87 -0.79 13.14 3.15
N ARG A 88 -1.27 13.14 1.90
CA ARG A 88 -0.46 13.49 0.72
C ARG A 88 -0.08 14.98 0.62
N TYR A 89 -0.72 15.86 1.40
CA TYR A 89 -0.44 17.29 1.40
C TYR A 89 0.82 17.68 2.17
N ARG A 90 1.33 16.78 2.99
CA ARG A 90 2.51 17.02 3.84
C ARG A 90 3.76 17.33 3.03
N GLU A 91 4.58 18.21 3.58
CA GLU A 91 5.85 18.60 2.98
C GLU A 91 6.76 17.41 2.67
N ASP A 92 7.00 16.52 3.62
CA ASP A 92 7.87 15.35 3.46
C ASP A 92 7.35 14.35 2.42
N GLN A 93 6.02 14.26 2.26
CA GLN A 93 5.38 13.44 1.23
C GLN A 93 5.62 14.06 -0.15
N GLN A 94 5.38 15.35 -0.30
CA GLN A 94 5.64 16.08 -1.54
C GLN A 94 7.13 16.08 -1.92
N GLN A 95 8.03 16.27 -0.93
CA GLN A 95 9.48 16.16 -1.13
C GLN A 95 9.86 14.81 -1.70
N ARG A 96 9.34 13.72 -1.12
CA ARG A 96 9.62 12.37 -1.59
C ARG A 96 9.15 12.16 -3.01
N MET A 97 7.90 12.52 -3.32
CA MET A 97 7.32 12.34 -4.66
C MET A 97 8.05 13.19 -5.70
N GLY A 98 8.26 14.47 -5.41
CA GLY A 98 8.95 15.39 -6.31
C GLY A 98 10.41 15.00 -6.57
N THR A 99 11.12 14.54 -5.55
CA THR A 99 12.51 14.10 -5.68
C THR A 99 12.62 12.84 -6.55
N LEU A 100 11.80 11.81 -6.28
CA LEU A 100 11.78 10.61 -7.12
C LEU A 100 11.40 10.93 -8.57
N ALA A 101 10.47 11.88 -8.78
CA ALA A 101 10.11 12.31 -10.12
C ALA A 101 11.25 13.06 -10.82
N ARG A 102 11.97 13.94 -10.12
CA ARG A 102 13.19 14.58 -10.65
C ARG A 102 14.26 13.56 -11.02
N MET A 103 14.40 12.51 -10.22
CA MET A 103 15.34 11.42 -10.48
C MET A 103 14.92 10.52 -11.66
N GLY A 104 13.67 10.61 -12.14
CA GLY A 104 13.21 9.93 -13.36
C GLY A 104 12.11 8.87 -13.15
N ALA A 105 11.47 8.77 -12.00
CA ALA A 105 10.34 7.89 -11.76
C ALA A 105 9.00 8.63 -11.88
N ILE A 106 7.98 7.99 -12.42
CA ILE A 106 6.60 8.42 -12.25
C ILE A 106 6.15 7.93 -10.87
N CYS A 107 5.69 8.86 -10.01
CA CYS A 107 5.21 8.52 -8.68
C CYS A 107 3.73 8.85 -8.55
N VAL A 108 2.97 7.94 -7.96
CA VAL A 108 1.54 8.13 -7.73
C VAL A 108 1.26 7.94 -6.25
N ASP A 109 0.90 9.00 -5.56
CA ASP A 109 0.39 8.90 -4.21
C ASP A 109 -1.13 9.10 -4.18
N TYR A 110 -1.81 8.54 -3.18
CA TYR A 110 -3.26 8.57 -3.10
C TYR A 110 -3.76 8.50 -1.65
N ASP A 111 -4.95 9.03 -1.46
CA ASP A 111 -5.58 9.12 -0.14
C ASP A 111 -5.98 7.73 0.38
N LEU A 112 -5.83 7.53 1.68
CA LEU A 112 -6.44 6.40 2.38
C LEU A 112 -7.97 6.51 2.35
N PHE A 113 -8.67 5.38 2.35
CA PHE A 113 -10.12 5.36 2.44
C PHE A 113 -10.62 5.97 3.76
N GLY A 114 -11.54 6.93 3.68
CA GLY A 114 -11.99 7.71 4.82
C GLY A 114 -10.95 8.69 5.37
N TRP A 115 -9.99 9.10 4.53
CA TRP A 115 -8.94 10.08 4.81
C TRP A 115 -8.76 11.02 3.61
N GLY A 116 -8.13 12.19 3.78
CA GLY A 116 -7.99 13.15 2.69
C GLY A 116 -9.33 13.49 2.02
N GLU A 117 -9.37 13.54 0.70
CA GLU A 117 -10.62 13.83 -0.05
C GLU A 117 -11.65 12.68 0.00
N SER A 118 -11.25 11.46 0.38
CA SER A 118 -12.20 10.36 0.59
C SER A 118 -13.25 10.69 1.67
N ILE A 119 -12.92 11.56 2.63
CA ILE A 119 -13.85 12.04 3.67
C ILE A 119 -15.08 12.73 3.05
N LEU A 120 -14.94 13.41 1.92
CA LEU A 120 -16.03 14.08 1.23
C LEU A 120 -17.14 13.12 0.77
N GLN A 121 -16.78 11.86 0.59
CA GLN A 121 -17.69 10.81 0.13
C GLN A 121 -18.23 9.93 1.25
N VAL A 122 -17.37 9.48 2.17
CA VAL A 122 -17.72 8.42 3.12
C VAL A 122 -17.58 8.83 4.58
N GLY A 123 -17.04 10.03 4.85
CA GLY A 123 -16.72 10.48 6.20
C GLY A 123 -15.50 9.77 6.80
N SER A 124 -14.91 10.34 7.84
CA SER A 124 -13.70 9.82 8.49
C SER A 124 -13.93 8.50 9.26
N ALA A 125 -15.14 8.28 9.76
CA ALA A 125 -15.49 7.05 10.48
C ALA A 125 -15.35 5.79 9.59
N ALA A 126 -15.55 5.91 8.28
CA ALA A 126 -15.40 4.81 7.32
C ALA A 126 -13.99 4.20 7.32
N HIS A 127 -12.97 4.98 7.69
CA HIS A 127 -11.60 4.51 7.80
C HIS A 127 -11.42 3.37 8.81
N ARG A 128 -12.22 3.33 9.87
CA ARG A 128 -12.16 2.28 10.90
C ARG A 128 -13.10 1.11 10.62
N SER A 129 -13.72 1.07 9.46
CA SER A 129 -14.55 -0.06 9.05
C SER A 129 -13.71 -1.25 8.60
N SER A 130 -14.28 -2.46 8.67
CA SER A 130 -13.67 -3.67 8.12
C SER A 130 -13.51 -3.63 6.58
N ALA A 131 -14.25 -2.75 5.90
CA ALA A 131 -14.16 -2.55 4.46
C ALA A 131 -12.90 -1.79 4.02
N ALA A 132 -12.33 -0.96 4.90
CA ALA A 132 -11.25 -0.05 4.56
C ALA A 132 -10.01 -0.78 4.01
N HIS A 133 -9.64 -1.91 4.61
CA HIS A 133 -8.48 -2.69 4.18
C HIS A 133 -8.62 -3.18 2.73
N THR A 134 -9.77 -3.76 2.39
CA THR A 134 -10.06 -4.24 1.03
C THR A 134 -10.10 -3.09 0.03
N ILE A 135 -10.78 -1.98 0.37
CA ILE A 135 -10.91 -0.83 -0.53
C ILE A 135 -9.56 -0.18 -0.80
N GLN A 136 -8.71 -0.02 0.20
CA GLN A 136 -7.38 0.55 0.02
C GLN A 136 -6.48 -0.33 -0.86
N ALA A 137 -6.51 -1.65 -0.65
CA ALA A 137 -5.81 -2.59 -1.52
C ALA A 137 -6.34 -2.52 -2.96
N MET A 138 -7.67 -2.53 -3.14
CA MET A 138 -8.33 -2.39 -4.44
C MET A 138 -7.94 -1.09 -5.14
N ASN A 139 -7.95 0.04 -4.42
CA ASN A 139 -7.58 1.34 -4.97
C ASN A 139 -6.14 1.32 -5.53
N GLY A 140 -5.18 0.76 -4.80
CA GLY A 140 -3.80 0.64 -5.27
C GLY A 140 -3.66 -0.20 -6.54
N LEU A 141 -4.39 -1.32 -6.63
CA LEU A 141 -4.41 -2.18 -7.83
C LEU A 141 -5.06 -1.48 -9.03
N LEU A 142 -6.17 -0.77 -8.82
CA LEU A 142 -6.86 -0.05 -9.90
C LEU A 142 -6.06 1.17 -10.39
N ILE A 143 -5.35 1.86 -9.50
CA ILE A 143 -4.41 2.91 -9.87
C ILE A 143 -3.30 2.34 -10.75
N LEU A 144 -2.74 1.18 -10.39
CA LEU A 144 -1.73 0.50 -11.21
C LEU A 144 -2.30 0.16 -12.59
N ASP A 145 -3.50 -0.42 -12.66
CA ASP A 145 -4.18 -0.75 -13.91
C ASP A 145 -4.40 0.50 -14.78
N TYR A 146 -4.93 1.57 -14.18
CA TYR A 146 -5.14 2.85 -14.86
C TYR A 146 -3.85 3.42 -15.43
N MET A 147 -2.78 3.48 -14.63
CA MET A 147 -1.50 4.02 -15.05
C MET A 147 -0.90 3.23 -16.22
N LEU A 148 -0.98 1.90 -16.19
CA LEU A 148 -0.46 1.05 -17.27
C LEU A 148 -1.31 1.14 -18.55
N ALA A 149 -2.62 1.33 -18.42
CA ALA A 149 -3.52 1.46 -19.56
C ALA A 149 -3.42 2.84 -20.24
N SER A 150 -3.33 3.91 -19.44
CA SER A 150 -3.38 5.29 -19.92
C SER A 150 -2.02 5.84 -20.39
N ARG A 151 -0.90 5.23 -19.98
CA ARG A 151 0.45 5.76 -20.22
C ARG A 151 1.36 4.79 -20.96
N LYS A 152 1.92 5.25 -22.05
CA LYS A 152 2.89 4.48 -22.86
C LYS A 152 4.35 4.71 -22.47
N ASP A 153 4.60 5.71 -21.61
CA ASP A 153 5.92 6.09 -21.12
C ASP A 153 6.34 5.36 -19.83
N ILE A 154 5.56 4.38 -19.38
CA ILE A 154 5.93 3.51 -18.27
C ILE A 154 6.74 2.31 -18.76
N ASP A 155 7.82 2.01 -18.04
CA ASP A 155 8.57 0.77 -18.19
C ASP A 155 7.96 -0.30 -17.26
N THR A 156 7.26 -1.26 -17.86
CA THR A 156 6.57 -2.33 -17.12
C THR A 156 7.51 -3.30 -16.40
N GLY A 157 8.79 -3.27 -16.68
CA GLY A 157 9.82 -4.01 -15.94
C GLY A 157 10.32 -3.29 -14.68
N ARG A 158 9.88 -2.04 -14.43
CA ARG A 158 10.31 -1.21 -13.30
C ARG A 158 9.12 -0.61 -12.57
N ILE A 159 8.37 -1.46 -11.86
CA ILE A 159 7.18 -1.07 -11.07
C ILE A 159 7.47 -1.31 -9.61
N GLY A 160 7.45 -0.24 -8.80
CA GLY A 160 7.71 -0.27 -7.38
C GLY A 160 6.50 0.08 -6.52
N ALA A 161 6.55 -0.33 -5.26
CA ALA A 161 5.65 0.14 -4.22
C ALA A 161 6.46 0.74 -3.06
N ASN A 162 6.01 1.88 -2.52
CA ASN A 162 6.68 2.54 -1.39
C ASN A 162 5.71 3.36 -0.54
N GLY A 163 5.66 3.11 0.74
CA GLY A 163 4.89 3.89 1.70
C GLY A 163 5.40 3.73 3.12
N GLY A 164 4.98 4.63 4.01
CA GLY A 164 5.35 4.60 5.42
C GLY A 164 4.17 4.27 6.32
N SER A 165 4.42 3.62 7.47
CA SER A 165 3.38 3.24 8.43
C SER A 165 2.29 2.39 7.76
N GLY A 166 1.02 2.77 7.83
CA GLY A 166 -0.06 2.11 7.07
C GLY A 166 0.23 2.01 5.58
N GLY A 167 0.88 3.02 4.98
CA GLY A 167 1.34 2.94 3.60
C GLY A 167 2.42 1.88 3.38
N GLY A 168 3.25 1.61 4.39
CA GLY A 168 4.22 0.51 4.35
C GLY A 168 3.53 -0.86 4.41
N THR A 169 2.50 -1.01 5.23
CA THR A 169 1.67 -2.22 5.24
C THR A 169 1.02 -2.45 3.88
N HIS A 170 0.44 -1.41 3.26
CA HIS A 170 -0.12 -1.51 1.91
C HIS A 170 0.94 -1.74 0.84
N THR A 171 2.17 -1.26 1.03
CA THR A 171 3.31 -1.57 0.16
C THR A 171 3.57 -3.08 0.12
N VAL A 172 3.63 -3.73 1.28
CA VAL A 172 3.75 -5.19 1.38
C VAL A 172 2.54 -5.87 0.76
N LEU A 173 1.34 -5.42 1.09
CA LEU A 173 0.10 -6.04 0.61
C LEU A 173 -0.04 -5.98 -0.92
N LEU A 174 0.24 -4.84 -1.54
CA LEU A 174 0.24 -4.70 -3.01
C LEU A 174 1.23 -5.68 -3.65
N SER A 175 2.42 -5.83 -3.05
CA SER A 175 3.44 -6.78 -3.52
C SER A 175 3.02 -8.25 -3.38
N VAL A 176 2.14 -8.57 -2.42
CA VAL A 176 1.52 -9.90 -2.28
C VAL A 176 0.43 -10.14 -3.31
N LEU A 177 -0.36 -9.10 -3.58
CA LEU A 177 -1.57 -9.19 -4.41
C LEU A 177 -1.31 -9.13 -5.91
N ASP A 178 -0.16 -8.57 -6.34
CA ASP A 178 0.09 -8.33 -7.77
C ASP A 178 1.56 -8.55 -8.14
N ASP A 179 1.79 -9.51 -9.00
CA ASP A 179 3.14 -9.91 -9.45
C ASP A 179 3.80 -8.92 -10.44
N ARG A 180 3.11 -7.85 -10.83
CA ARG A 180 3.68 -6.78 -11.65
C ARG A 180 4.64 -5.88 -10.88
N PHE A 181 4.58 -5.86 -9.55
CA PHE A 181 5.57 -5.16 -8.74
C PHE A 181 6.92 -5.86 -8.79
N THR A 182 7.96 -5.11 -9.11
CA THR A 182 9.34 -5.59 -9.26
C THR A 182 10.29 -5.06 -8.20
N ALA A 183 9.84 -4.12 -7.35
CA ALA A 183 10.57 -3.62 -6.18
C ALA A 183 9.59 -3.19 -5.08
N SER A 184 9.95 -3.40 -3.81
CA SER A 184 9.12 -3.09 -2.65
C SER A 184 9.92 -2.40 -1.56
N ALA A 185 9.44 -1.26 -1.03
CA ALA A 185 10.14 -0.50 0.00
C ALA A 185 9.18 -0.03 1.11
N PRO A 186 8.73 -0.93 2.01
CA PRO A 186 7.97 -0.54 3.19
C PRO A 186 8.86 0.20 4.21
N VAL A 187 8.34 1.31 4.74
CA VAL A 187 9.04 2.18 5.69
C VAL A 187 8.28 2.22 7.01
N VAL A 188 8.97 2.01 8.13
CA VAL A 188 8.44 2.03 9.51
C VAL A 188 7.09 1.33 9.66
N SER A 189 7.03 0.11 9.16
CA SER A 189 5.78 -0.67 9.10
C SER A 189 5.98 -2.15 9.41
N LEU A 190 7.06 -2.75 8.89
CA LEU A 190 7.24 -4.19 8.99
C LEU A 190 7.53 -4.61 10.43
N ALA A 191 6.73 -5.54 10.93
CA ALA A 191 6.94 -6.25 12.18
C ALA A 191 6.43 -7.69 12.04
N SER A 192 6.84 -8.59 12.93
CA SER A 192 6.39 -9.99 12.93
C SER A 192 4.94 -10.14 13.39
N HIS A 193 4.35 -9.10 13.94
CA HIS A 193 2.96 -9.02 14.37
C HIS A 193 2.22 -7.97 13.56
N PHE A 194 0.88 -8.04 13.59
CA PHE A 194 0.03 -7.02 13.01
C PHE A 194 -0.19 -5.94 14.05
N ASP A 195 0.79 -5.05 14.17
CA ASP A 195 0.71 -3.89 15.02
C ASP A 195 0.23 -2.69 14.21
N GLY A 196 -0.64 -1.92 14.78
CA GLY A 196 -1.28 -0.80 14.14
C GLY A 196 -2.68 -0.60 14.69
N GLY A 197 -3.05 0.63 14.94
CA GLY A 197 -4.33 0.97 15.56
C GLY A 197 -5.52 0.93 14.61
N CYS A 198 -5.35 0.51 13.36
CA CYS A 198 -6.37 0.67 12.33
C CYS A 198 -6.71 -0.64 11.60
N PRO A 199 -8.01 -0.98 11.47
CA PRO A 199 -8.45 -2.13 10.68
C PRO A 199 -8.05 -2.06 9.21
N CYS A 200 -7.72 -0.87 8.69
CA CYS A 200 -7.33 -0.66 7.31
C CYS A 200 -5.96 -1.26 6.95
N GLU A 201 -5.17 -1.66 7.92
CA GLU A 201 -3.79 -2.13 7.72
C GLU A 201 -3.45 -3.36 8.54
N SER A 202 -4.22 -3.69 9.58
CA SER A 202 -3.80 -4.71 10.52
C SER A 202 -4.86 -5.77 10.76
N GLY A 203 -4.38 -6.97 10.94
CA GLY A 203 -5.12 -8.03 11.55
C GLY A 203 -6.02 -8.81 10.63
N MET A 204 -7.15 -9.15 11.22
CA MET A 204 -8.17 -10.00 10.61
C MET A 204 -8.75 -9.37 9.35
N PRO A 205 -8.99 -10.12 8.28
CA PRO A 205 -8.85 -11.57 8.23
C PRO A 205 -7.49 -12.08 7.70
N ILE A 206 -6.57 -11.19 7.27
CA ILE A 206 -5.33 -11.58 6.56
C ILE A 206 -4.45 -12.49 7.41
N GLN A 207 -4.27 -12.16 8.68
CA GLN A 207 -3.41 -12.93 9.59
C GLN A 207 -3.83 -14.40 9.76
N LEU A 208 -5.04 -14.78 9.38
CA LEU A 208 -5.51 -16.17 9.38
C LEU A 208 -5.18 -16.93 8.09
N SER A 209 -4.58 -16.28 7.09
CA SER A 209 -4.26 -16.91 5.82
C SER A 209 -3.29 -18.06 6.02
N ALA A 210 -3.54 -19.15 5.29
CA ALA A 210 -2.74 -20.38 5.28
C ALA A 210 -2.47 -20.96 6.69
N GLY A 211 -3.48 -20.89 7.58
CA GLY A 211 -3.37 -21.39 8.95
C GLY A 211 -2.64 -20.46 9.93
N GLY A 212 -2.47 -19.22 9.57
CA GLY A 212 -1.80 -18.17 10.33
C GLY A 212 -0.57 -17.63 9.61
N THR A 213 -0.42 -16.31 9.63
CA THR A 213 0.72 -15.60 9.02
C THR A 213 1.06 -14.34 9.81
N CYS A 214 2.17 -13.69 9.44
CA CYS A 214 2.58 -12.39 9.98
C CYS A 214 3.13 -11.49 8.88
N ASN A 215 3.31 -10.20 9.17
CA ASN A 215 3.81 -9.23 8.20
C ASN A 215 5.16 -9.61 7.61
N ALA A 216 6.08 -10.16 8.40
CA ALA A 216 7.38 -10.58 7.92
C ALA A 216 7.27 -11.75 6.91
N GLU A 217 6.35 -12.69 7.14
CA GLU A 217 6.11 -13.77 6.19
C GLU A 217 5.45 -13.27 4.90
N LEU A 218 4.52 -12.33 5.00
CA LEU A 218 3.92 -11.68 3.83
C LEU A 218 4.99 -10.94 3.02
N ALA A 219 5.87 -10.16 3.65
CA ALA A 219 6.98 -9.51 2.98
C ALA A 219 7.95 -10.50 2.33
N ALA A 220 8.19 -11.66 2.97
CA ALA A 220 9.06 -12.70 2.43
C ALA A 220 8.53 -13.33 1.14
N THR A 221 7.20 -13.28 0.88
CA THR A 221 6.63 -13.80 -0.38
C THR A 221 7.11 -13.03 -1.61
N PHE A 222 7.74 -11.87 -1.42
CA PHE A 222 8.29 -11.05 -2.49
C PHE A 222 9.65 -11.56 -3.00
N ALA A 223 10.31 -12.47 -2.25
CA ALA A 223 11.57 -13.06 -2.69
C ALA A 223 11.43 -13.80 -4.04
N PRO A 224 12.37 -13.66 -4.97
CA PRO A 224 13.70 -13.06 -4.82
C PRO A 224 13.84 -11.62 -5.35
N LEU A 225 12.75 -10.88 -5.47
CA LEU A 225 12.75 -9.53 -6.02
C LEU A 225 13.34 -8.50 -5.03
N PRO A 226 13.91 -7.38 -5.50
CA PRO A 226 14.50 -6.35 -4.65
C PRO A 226 13.54 -5.79 -3.61
N GLN A 227 13.96 -5.81 -2.33
CA GLN A 227 13.15 -5.29 -1.23
C GLN A 227 14.02 -4.51 -0.24
N LEU A 228 13.57 -3.31 0.11
CA LEU A 228 14.13 -2.48 1.18
C LEU A 228 13.18 -2.47 2.37
N ILE A 229 13.68 -2.78 3.56
CA ILE A 229 12.97 -2.57 4.81
C ILE A 229 13.62 -1.39 5.52
N VAL A 230 12.86 -0.31 5.76
CA VAL A 230 13.32 0.81 6.59
C VAL A 230 12.66 0.71 7.94
N SER A 231 13.45 0.69 9.01
CA SER A 231 13.00 0.54 10.38
C SER A 231 13.65 1.57 11.30
N ASP A 232 13.06 1.84 12.44
CA ASP A 232 13.65 2.73 13.44
C ASP A 232 13.56 2.16 14.87
N GLY A 233 14.23 2.82 15.81
CA GLY A 233 14.25 2.41 17.22
C GLY A 233 13.11 3.01 18.04
N GLY A 234 12.33 3.91 17.49
CA GLY A 234 11.29 4.65 18.21
C GLY A 234 9.87 4.09 18.04
N ASP A 235 9.72 2.98 17.31
CA ASP A 235 8.43 2.32 17.08
C ASP A 235 8.53 0.78 17.11
N TRP A 236 7.47 0.09 16.73
CA TRP A 236 7.39 -1.38 16.69
C TRP A 236 8.35 -2.03 15.68
N THR A 237 8.98 -1.26 14.81
CA THR A 237 9.99 -1.78 13.88
C THR A 237 11.39 -1.87 14.48
N ALA A 238 11.55 -1.54 15.76
CA ALA A 238 12.82 -1.66 16.48
C ALA A 238 13.36 -3.10 16.51
N SER A 239 12.49 -4.10 16.41
CA SER A 239 12.87 -5.53 16.36
C SER A 239 13.42 -5.97 15.02
N VAL A 240 13.19 -5.22 13.93
CA VAL A 240 13.52 -5.65 12.56
C VAL A 240 14.95 -6.15 12.39
N PRO A 241 16.00 -5.48 12.90
CA PRO A 241 17.38 -5.95 12.69
C PRO A 241 17.67 -7.33 13.29
N THR A 242 16.97 -7.69 14.36
CA THR A 242 17.26 -8.90 15.15
C THR A 242 16.25 -10.03 14.96
N LEU A 243 15.05 -9.73 14.46
CA LEU A 243 13.98 -10.70 14.32
C LEU A 243 13.51 -10.85 12.86
N GLU A 244 12.94 -9.81 12.26
CA GLU A 244 12.31 -9.88 10.95
C GLU A 244 13.33 -9.96 9.82
N PHE A 245 14.37 -9.14 9.85
CA PHE A 245 15.38 -9.12 8.80
C PHE A 245 16.19 -10.42 8.69
N PRO A 246 16.66 -11.06 9.78
CA PRO A 246 17.26 -12.40 9.72
C PRO A 246 16.32 -13.44 9.11
N TYR A 247 15.03 -13.36 9.38
CA TYR A 247 14.03 -14.23 8.75
C TYR A 247 13.97 -14.01 7.23
N LEU A 248 13.86 -12.75 6.79
CA LEU A 248 13.87 -12.39 5.36
C LEU A 248 15.16 -12.86 4.69
N GLN A 249 16.32 -12.61 5.28
CA GLN A 249 17.62 -13.06 4.79
C GLN A 249 17.68 -14.58 4.59
N ARG A 250 17.08 -15.34 5.51
CA ARG A 250 17.00 -16.80 5.38
C ARG A 250 16.16 -17.20 4.18
N ILE A 251 14.99 -16.58 3.99
CA ILE A 251 14.08 -16.89 2.87
C ILE A 251 14.73 -16.50 1.54
N TYR A 252 15.29 -15.31 1.43
CA TYR A 252 16.02 -14.87 0.23
C TYR A 252 17.23 -15.77 -0.06
N GLY A 253 17.83 -16.35 0.98
CA GLY A 253 18.90 -17.34 0.87
C GLY A 253 18.49 -18.61 0.13
N PHE A 254 17.23 -19.04 0.18
CA PHE A 254 16.71 -20.17 -0.59
C PHE A 254 16.77 -19.93 -2.10
N TYR A 255 16.80 -18.67 -2.52
CA TYR A 255 16.84 -18.24 -3.90
C TYR A 255 18.23 -17.74 -4.33
N HIS A 256 19.25 -17.84 -3.46
CA HIS A 256 20.59 -17.26 -3.67
C HIS A 256 20.54 -15.73 -3.91
N ALA A 257 19.62 -15.02 -3.27
CA ALA A 257 19.30 -13.62 -3.49
C ALA A 257 19.34 -12.77 -2.20
N LYS A 258 20.18 -13.15 -1.22
CA LYS A 258 20.29 -12.41 0.06
C LYS A 258 20.64 -10.93 -0.13
N ASP A 259 21.38 -10.61 -1.18
CA ASP A 259 21.74 -9.25 -1.58
C ASP A 259 20.56 -8.41 -2.09
N LYS A 260 19.43 -9.05 -2.41
CA LYS A 260 18.22 -8.40 -2.91
C LYS A 260 17.31 -7.89 -1.80
N VAL A 261 17.51 -8.30 -0.57
CA VAL A 261 16.77 -7.74 0.58
C VAL A 261 17.73 -7.03 1.51
N THR A 262 17.41 -5.77 1.84
CA THR A 262 18.22 -4.90 2.68
C THR A 262 17.39 -4.31 3.82
N ASN A 263 18.04 -4.02 4.94
CA ASN A 263 17.44 -3.26 6.03
C ASN A 263 18.29 -2.01 6.32
N VAL A 264 17.64 -0.86 6.29
CA VAL A 264 18.17 0.39 6.84
C VAL A 264 17.48 0.63 8.16
N HIS A 265 18.22 0.46 9.26
CA HIS A 265 17.72 0.66 10.62
C HIS A 265 18.26 1.96 11.21
N LEU A 266 17.39 2.80 11.74
CA LEU A 266 17.67 4.12 12.28
C LEU A 266 17.36 4.14 13.79
N PRO A 267 18.27 3.64 14.65
CA PRO A 267 17.97 3.29 16.06
C PRO A 267 17.59 4.49 16.93
N ASN A 268 17.98 5.70 16.53
CA ASN A 268 17.73 6.94 17.29
C ASN A 268 16.59 7.78 16.68
N GLU A 269 15.89 7.29 15.67
CA GLU A 269 14.79 8.00 15.02
C GLU A 269 13.42 7.53 15.54
N LYS A 270 12.40 8.33 15.23
CA LYS A 270 11.01 8.14 15.65
C LYS A 270 10.17 7.71 14.47
N HIS A 271 8.93 7.30 14.76
CA HIS A 271 7.92 6.94 13.77
C HIS A 271 7.51 8.14 12.88
N ASP A 272 8.25 8.35 11.81
CA ASP A 272 8.02 9.39 10.81
C ASP A 272 8.53 8.94 9.43
N PHE A 273 8.46 9.83 8.45
CA PHE A 273 9.12 9.65 7.16
C PHE A 273 10.21 10.73 6.97
N GLY A 274 11.12 10.82 7.96
CA GLY A 274 12.19 11.79 8.03
C GLY A 274 13.22 11.68 6.90
N PRO A 275 14.16 12.65 6.81
CA PRO A 275 15.13 12.73 5.70
C PRO A 275 15.96 11.47 5.50
N ASN A 276 16.44 10.84 6.59
CA ASN A 276 17.26 9.63 6.47
C ASN A 276 16.48 8.45 5.90
N LYS A 277 15.19 8.31 6.27
CA LYS A 277 14.29 7.30 5.72
C LYS A 277 14.03 7.55 4.24
N ARG A 278 13.81 8.82 3.85
CA ARG A 278 13.63 9.20 2.44
C ARG A 278 14.89 8.94 1.62
N ASN A 279 16.08 9.27 2.16
CA ASN A 279 17.35 9.00 1.49
C ASN A 279 17.56 7.50 1.22
N ALA A 280 17.23 6.64 2.20
CA ALA A 280 17.28 5.18 2.01
C ALA A 280 16.38 4.72 0.85
N VAL A 281 15.18 5.32 0.72
CA VAL A 281 14.25 5.03 -0.37
C VAL A 281 14.78 5.55 -1.72
N TYR A 282 15.36 6.75 -1.74
CA TYR A 282 15.95 7.31 -2.98
C TYR A 282 17.11 6.45 -3.48
N ASP A 283 18.03 6.07 -2.60
CA ASP A 283 19.16 5.22 -2.94
C ASP A 283 18.69 3.86 -3.45
N PHE A 284 17.75 3.22 -2.77
CA PHE A 284 17.20 1.94 -3.19
C PHE A 284 16.60 1.99 -4.60
N PHE A 285 15.68 2.92 -4.86
CA PHE A 285 15.08 3.00 -6.19
C PHE A 285 16.05 3.49 -7.27
N ALA A 286 17.03 4.34 -6.90
CA ALA A 286 18.08 4.72 -7.83
C ALA A 286 18.90 3.51 -8.28
N ASP A 287 19.25 2.63 -7.37
CA ASP A 287 20.04 1.44 -7.69
C ASP A 287 19.22 0.40 -8.45
N VAL A 288 17.98 0.10 -8.00
CA VAL A 288 17.14 -0.93 -8.59
C VAL A 288 16.53 -0.50 -9.93
N PHE A 289 16.11 0.75 -10.05
CA PHE A 289 15.44 1.28 -11.24
C PHE A 289 16.34 2.17 -12.12
N HIS A 290 17.61 2.30 -11.76
CA HIS A 290 18.61 3.12 -12.48
C HIS A 290 18.15 4.58 -12.61
N LEU A 291 17.66 5.17 -11.50
CA LEU A 291 17.29 6.58 -11.48
C LEU A 291 18.54 7.46 -11.38
N ASP A 292 18.42 8.70 -11.84
CA ASP A 292 19.53 9.66 -11.86
C ASP A 292 19.80 10.26 -10.46
N LYS A 293 20.75 9.67 -9.73
CA LYS A 293 21.20 10.18 -8.40
C LYS A 293 21.69 11.62 -8.40
N LYS A 294 22.17 12.15 -9.56
CA LYS A 294 22.61 13.54 -9.66
C LYS A 294 21.48 14.56 -9.47
N LYS A 295 20.23 14.10 -9.63
CA LYS A 295 19.03 14.90 -9.46
C LYS A 295 18.39 14.76 -8.08
N LEU A 296 19.00 14.00 -7.17
CA LEU A 296 18.58 13.89 -5.79
C LEU A 296 18.88 15.21 -5.08
N ASP A 297 17.88 16.06 -4.94
CA ASP A 297 17.94 17.33 -4.24
C ASP A 297 16.53 17.75 -3.83
N GLU A 298 16.18 17.52 -2.56
CA GLU A 298 14.87 17.88 -2.00
C GLU A 298 14.61 19.38 -2.00
N SER A 299 15.66 20.20 -1.94
CA SER A 299 15.53 21.67 -1.92
C SER A 299 14.97 22.23 -3.24
N LYS A 300 14.97 21.43 -4.30
CA LYS A 300 14.42 21.78 -5.62
C LYS A 300 12.94 21.38 -5.78
N VAL A 301 12.38 20.73 -4.78
CA VAL A 301 10.96 20.38 -4.79
C VAL A 301 10.14 21.56 -4.29
N THR A 302 9.17 21.98 -5.09
CA THR A 302 8.21 23.00 -4.68
C THR A 302 7.12 22.35 -3.85
N ILE A 303 6.94 22.85 -2.62
CA ILE A 303 5.84 22.43 -1.75
C ILE A 303 4.61 23.24 -2.10
N GLU A 304 3.58 22.57 -2.58
CA GLU A 304 2.30 23.21 -2.92
C GLU A 304 1.42 23.34 -1.68
N PRO A 305 0.62 24.42 -1.60
CA PRO A 305 -0.40 24.52 -0.58
C PRO A 305 -1.46 23.43 -0.79
N GLU A 306 -2.05 22.95 0.29
CA GLU A 306 -3.05 21.86 0.28
C GLU A 306 -4.18 22.12 -0.72
N ALA A 307 -4.69 23.36 -0.82
CA ALA A 307 -5.75 23.75 -1.74
C ALA A 307 -5.40 23.51 -3.23
N ALA A 308 -4.13 23.54 -3.61
CA ALA A 308 -3.70 23.23 -4.97
C ALA A 308 -3.73 21.74 -5.29
N MET A 309 -3.81 20.90 -4.27
CA MET A 309 -3.75 19.45 -4.39
C MET A 309 -5.13 18.77 -4.36
N TYR A 310 -6.22 19.50 -4.14
CA TYR A 310 -7.56 18.95 -4.19
C TYR A 310 -7.97 18.57 -5.62
N SER A 311 -8.60 17.41 -5.77
CA SER A 311 -9.23 16.95 -7.01
C SER A 311 -10.66 17.47 -7.11
N PHE A 312 -11.36 17.56 -5.98
CA PHE A 312 -12.77 17.94 -5.91
C PHE A 312 -13.03 19.29 -5.23
N GLY A 313 -11.98 20.04 -4.90
CA GLY A 313 -12.08 21.28 -4.13
C GLY A 313 -12.24 21.01 -2.63
N GLU A 314 -12.08 22.05 -1.82
CA GLU A 314 -12.02 21.95 -0.35
C GLU A 314 -13.29 21.35 0.27
N LYS A 315 -14.44 21.65 -0.32
CA LYS A 315 -15.76 21.21 0.15
C LYS A 315 -16.43 20.22 -0.80
N GLY A 316 -15.69 19.68 -1.76
CA GLY A 316 -16.23 18.75 -2.75
C GLY A 316 -17.11 19.40 -3.81
N GLU A 317 -16.87 20.68 -4.15
CA GLU A 317 -17.63 21.44 -5.13
C GLU A 317 -17.60 20.83 -6.53
N LEU A 318 -16.51 20.11 -6.84
CA LEU A 318 -16.30 19.46 -8.12
C LEU A 318 -16.61 17.95 -8.09
N LEU A 319 -17.14 17.44 -6.98
CA LEU A 319 -17.50 16.03 -6.88
C LEU A 319 -18.65 15.72 -7.84
N PRO A 320 -18.53 14.69 -8.72
CA PRO A 320 -19.57 14.35 -9.69
C PRO A 320 -20.95 14.14 -9.07
N GLU A 321 -22.01 14.48 -9.81
CA GLU A 321 -23.41 14.40 -9.32
C GLU A 321 -23.77 12.98 -8.86
N GLY A 322 -23.30 11.94 -9.57
CA GLY A 322 -23.53 10.53 -9.22
C GLY A 322 -22.61 9.97 -8.12
N ALA A 323 -21.75 10.81 -7.52
CA ALA A 323 -20.81 10.34 -6.51
C ALA A 323 -21.52 9.85 -5.24
N ILE A 324 -20.99 8.77 -4.67
CA ILE A 324 -21.41 8.27 -3.35
C ILE A 324 -21.14 9.35 -2.31
N ARG A 325 -22.09 9.57 -1.40
CA ARG A 325 -21.97 10.52 -0.27
C ARG A 325 -22.34 9.88 1.07
N SER A 326 -22.17 8.56 1.19
CA SER A 326 -22.47 7.80 2.41
C SER A 326 -21.70 6.50 2.41
N PHE A 327 -21.12 6.14 3.56
CA PHE A 327 -20.46 4.86 3.76
C PHE A 327 -21.41 3.68 3.55
N ASP A 328 -22.70 3.79 3.91
CA ASP A 328 -23.68 2.71 3.74
C ASP A 328 -23.81 2.24 2.29
N LYS A 329 -23.69 3.16 1.33
CA LYS A 329 -23.69 2.80 -0.09
C LYS A 329 -22.45 2.00 -0.49
N VAL A 330 -21.30 2.26 0.14
CA VAL A 330 -20.08 1.48 -0.06
C VAL A 330 -20.21 0.12 0.62
N ALA A 331 -20.71 0.08 1.85
CA ALA A 331 -20.95 -1.17 2.59
C ALA A 331 -21.85 -2.14 1.80
N ALA A 332 -22.84 -1.62 1.06
CA ALA A 332 -23.74 -2.45 0.26
C ALA A 332 -23.04 -3.25 -0.87
N TYR A 333 -21.84 -2.86 -1.30
CA TYR A 333 -21.03 -3.66 -2.23
C TYR A 333 -20.48 -4.93 -1.58
N PHE A 334 -20.22 -4.88 -0.28
CA PHE A 334 -19.76 -6.03 0.51
C PHE A 334 -20.92 -6.98 0.83
N ASP A 335 -22.08 -6.46 1.24
CA ASP A 335 -23.23 -7.25 1.71
C ASP A 335 -23.79 -8.19 0.66
N LYS A 336 -23.80 -7.80 -0.61
CA LYS A 336 -24.50 -8.57 -1.67
C LYS A 336 -23.75 -9.80 -2.19
N LYS A 337 -22.41 -9.88 -2.07
CA LYS A 337 -21.63 -10.97 -2.70
C LYS A 337 -20.58 -11.60 -1.78
N VAL A 338 -19.98 -10.86 -0.86
CA VAL A 338 -18.97 -11.41 0.06
C VAL A 338 -19.64 -12.19 1.17
N PHE A 339 -20.72 -11.68 1.76
CA PHE A 339 -21.50 -12.39 2.79
C PHE A 339 -22.27 -13.59 2.23
N ALA A 340 -22.78 -13.53 1.02
CA ALA A 340 -23.41 -14.68 0.38
C ALA A 340 -22.42 -15.85 0.20
N ARG A 341 -21.15 -15.59 -0.02
CA ARG A 341 -20.09 -16.60 -0.16
C ARG A 341 -19.58 -17.10 1.19
N LEU A 342 -19.49 -16.24 2.20
CA LEU A 342 -19.17 -16.62 3.57
C LEU A 342 -20.30 -17.44 4.19
N ASN A 343 -21.55 -17.08 3.93
CA ASN A 343 -22.73 -17.83 4.40
C ASN A 343 -22.96 -19.15 3.65
N SER A 344 -22.34 -19.36 2.48
CA SER A 344 -22.41 -20.64 1.77
C SER A 344 -21.28 -21.62 2.17
N ASP A 345 -20.28 -21.17 2.90
CA ASP A 345 -19.18 -22.03 3.37
C ASP A 345 -19.38 -22.42 4.86
N THR A 346 -20.35 -23.32 5.06
CA THR A 346 -20.61 -23.94 6.37
C THR A 346 -19.39 -24.66 6.97
N SER A 347 -18.33 -24.90 6.15
CA SER A 347 -17.07 -25.48 6.61
C SER A 347 -16.23 -24.48 7.40
N LEU A 348 -16.30 -23.19 7.09
CA LEU A 348 -15.58 -22.13 7.84
C LEU A 348 -16.24 -21.85 9.18
N GLU A 349 -17.57 -21.83 9.23
CA GLU A 349 -18.33 -21.66 10.46
C GLU A 349 -18.07 -22.83 11.42
N LYS A 350 -18.09 -24.07 10.88
CA LYS A 350 -17.75 -25.26 11.65
C LYS A 350 -16.30 -25.24 12.15
N LYS A 351 -15.34 -24.86 11.32
CA LYS A 351 -13.92 -24.74 11.72
C LYS A 351 -13.70 -23.65 12.77
N ALA A 352 -14.40 -22.52 12.67
CA ALA A 352 -14.35 -21.46 13.67
C ALA A 352 -14.96 -21.93 15.00
N MET A 353 -16.08 -22.65 14.95
CA MET A 353 -16.72 -23.21 16.15
C MET A 353 -15.86 -24.34 16.76
N ASP A 354 -15.28 -25.22 15.97
CA ASP A 354 -14.37 -26.26 16.42
C ASP A 354 -13.10 -25.67 17.06
N TRP A 355 -12.57 -24.58 16.50
CA TRP A 355 -11.44 -23.85 17.06
C TRP A 355 -11.79 -23.18 18.39
N VAL A 356 -12.91 -22.46 18.48
CA VAL A 356 -13.41 -21.86 19.73
C VAL A 356 -13.65 -22.94 20.78
N ALA A 357 -14.23 -24.08 20.40
CA ALA A 357 -14.42 -25.21 21.30
C ALA A 357 -13.12 -25.82 21.78
N SER A 358 -12.07 -25.85 20.90
CA SER A 358 -10.72 -26.35 21.25
C SER A 358 -9.97 -25.47 22.23
N LEU A 359 -10.34 -24.19 22.36
CA LEU A 359 -9.70 -23.24 23.28
C LEU A 359 -10.09 -23.49 24.77
N ASN A 360 -11.05 -24.38 25.05
CA ASN A 360 -11.45 -24.82 26.40
C ASN A 360 -11.67 -23.64 27.39
N LEU A 361 -12.22 -22.52 26.91
CA LEU A 361 -12.38 -21.25 27.66
C LEU A 361 -13.22 -21.40 28.94
N ASN A 362 -13.81 -22.57 29.19
CA ASN A 362 -14.58 -22.87 30.40
C ASN A 362 -13.75 -23.37 31.58
N ASP A 363 -12.49 -23.79 31.37
CA ASP A 363 -11.67 -24.35 32.44
C ASP A 363 -10.88 -23.28 33.24
N GLU A 364 -10.65 -22.10 32.69
CA GLU A 364 -9.91 -21.04 33.40
C GLU A 364 -10.76 -20.21 34.41
N ARG A 365 -12.07 -20.44 34.47
CA ARG A 365 -12.95 -19.75 35.43
C ARG A 365 -13.16 -20.55 36.73
N LYS A 366 -12.48 -21.65 36.92
CA LYS A 366 -12.59 -22.51 38.13
C LYS A 366 -11.28 -22.62 38.93
N ALA A 367 -10.27 -21.80 38.63
CA ALA A 367 -9.06 -21.71 39.43
C ALA A 367 -8.98 -20.38 40.20
#